data_803744ef790162e986852345bd97dfcd
#
_entry.id   803744ef790162e986852345bd97dfcd
#
_cell.length_a   1.000
_cell.length_b   1.000
_cell.length_c   1.000
_cell.angle_alpha   90.00
_cell.angle_beta   90.00
_cell.angle_gamma   90.00
#
_symmetry.space_group_name_H-M   'P 1'
#
loop_
_entity.id
_entity.type
_entity.pdbx_description
1 polymer ?
#
loop_
_entity_poly.entity_id
_entity_poly.type
_entity_poly.pdbx_seq_one_letter_code
_entity_poly.pdbx_strand_id
1 'polypeptide(L)'
;HSCLVGSEMCIRDRYDIANMGLNSAEYIHIFTEAKKLAYEDRAKYYADMKFTNVPVKELISKEYALERNKLINLKKAGSVYDSGIFENGDTIYLTVADKDGNMVSLIQSNYRGMGSGMVPPNLGFMLQDRGEMFSLDPNHRNSLQGGKRPFHTIIPAFITKDGKPFISFGLMGGAMQPQGHAQIVVNIIDFKLNLQEAGDAPRFRHFGSSEPTGEIMLDGGFLSLESRINDQIRNELLKLGHNLKGVNDEKGVYGGYQAIMLKDGVYYGASESRKDGHASGY
;
A
#
# COMPACT_ATOMS: atom_id res chain seq x y z
N HIS A 1 -10.74 -5.69 -4.51
CA HIS A 1 -11.18 -4.30 -4.34
C HIS A 1 -10.25 -3.55 -3.40
N SER A 2 -9.16 -3.00 -3.91
CA SER A 2 -8.32 -2.11 -3.13
C SER A 2 -8.77 -0.66 -3.36
N CYS A 3 -9.80 -0.25 -2.64
CA CYS A 3 -10.32 1.11 -2.67
C CYS A 3 -9.24 2.14 -2.30
N LEU A 4 -8.35 1.80 -1.37
CA LEU A 4 -7.28 2.69 -0.90
C LEU A 4 -6.25 2.99 -2.00
N VAL A 5 -5.74 1.95 -2.68
CA VAL A 5 -4.83 2.15 -3.82
C VAL A 5 -5.53 2.94 -4.92
N GLY A 6 -6.82 2.65 -5.18
CA GLY A 6 -7.64 3.39 -6.14
C GLY A 6 -7.76 4.86 -5.79
N SER A 7 -8.09 5.22 -4.54
CA SER A 7 -8.20 6.61 -4.09
C SER A 7 -6.87 7.36 -4.22
N GLU A 8 -5.77 6.77 -3.75
CA GLU A 8 -4.43 7.33 -3.86
C GLU A 8 -4.04 7.57 -5.33
N MET A 9 -4.27 6.58 -6.19
CA MET A 9 -4.00 6.68 -7.63
C MET A 9 -4.86 7.77 -8.30
N CYS A 10 -6.16 7.86 -7.98
CA CYS A 10 -7.03 8.89 -8.56
C CYS A 10 -6.61 10.31 -8.17
N ILE A 11 -6.11 10.52 -6.95
CA ILE A 11 -5.59 11.82 -6.50
C ILE A 11 -4.31 12.15 -7.26
N ARG A 12 -3.35 11.21 -7.33
CA ARG A 12 -2.05 11.42 -7.98
C ARG A 12 -2.16 11.55 -9.51
N ASP A 13 -3.18 10.94 -10.15
CA ASP A 13 -3.41 10.99 -11.63
C ASP A 13 -3.66 12.41 -12.17
N ARG A 14 -3.74 13.39 -11.29
CA ARG A 14 -3.85 14.82 -11.65
C ARG A 14 -2.50 15.48 -11.95
N TYR A 15 -1.41 14.76 -11.75
CA TYR A 15 -0.06 15.26 -11.94
C TYR A 15 0.64 14.51 -13.08
N ASP A 16 1.52 15.19 -13.77
CA ASP A 16 2.36 14.59 -14.82
C ASP A 16 3.57 13.87 -14.18
N ILE A 17 3.27 12.74 -13.54
CA ILE A 17 4.25 11.96 -12.81
C ILE A 17 5.41 11.52 -13.69
N ALA A 18 5.14 11.16 -14.95
CA ALA A 18 6.16 10.68 -15.88
C ALA A 18 7.28 11.71 -16.09
N ASN A 19 6.97 13.01 -16.07
CA ASN A 19 7.93 14.08 -16.27
C ASN A 19 8.60 14.58 -14.99
N MET A 20 8.15 14.16 -13.80
CA MET A 20 8.80 14.54 -12.53
C MET A 20 10.12 13.83 -12.28
N GLY A 21 10.31 12.67 -12.88
CA GLY A 21 11.47 11.81 -12.67
C GLY A 21 11.30 10.82 -11.51
N LEU A 22 11.80 9.63 -11.71
CA LEU A 22 11.74 8.53 -10.73
C LEU A 22 12.42 8.95 -9.43
N ASN A 23 11.68 8.83 -8.31
CA ASN A 23 12.12 9.17 -6.97
C ASN A 23 12.61 10.64 -6.80
N SER A 24 12.13 11.57 -7.64
CA SER A 24 12.35 13.02 -7.39
C SER A 24 11.63 13.46 -6.11
N ALA A 25 12.09 14.57 -5.53
CA ALA A 25 11.44 15.14 -4.34
C ALA A 25 10.00 15.56 -4.62
N GLU A 26 9.71 16.07 -5.80
CA GLU A 26 8.37 16.44 -6.24
C GLU A 26 7.45 15.23 -6.32
N TYR A 27 7.89 14.13 -6.96
CA TYR A 27 7.13 12.88 -7.03
C TYR A 27 6.87 12.31 -5.63
N ILE A 28 7.90 12.18 -4.79
CA ILE A 28 7.77 11.66 -3.43
C ILE A 28 6.83 12.53 -2.59
N HIS A 29 6.91 13.85 -2.72
CA HIS A 29 6.03 14.78 -2.01
C HIS A 29 4.56 14.59 -2.39
N ILE A 30 4.23 14.66 -3.68
CA ILE A 30 2.86 14.51 -4.18
C ILE A 30 2.29 13.13 -3.81
N PHE A 31 3.08 12.08 -3.99
CA PHE A 31 2.69 10.73 -3.61
C PHE A 31 2.37 10.62 -2.12
N THR A 32 3.23 11.21 -1.27
CA THR A 32 3.05 11.21 0.18
C THR A 32 1.80 11.97 0.60
N GLU A 33 1.53 13.13 0.03
CA GLU A 33 0.33 13.92 0.35
C GLU A 33 -0.95 13.21 -0.14
N ALA A 34 -0.95 12.63 -1.35
CA ALA A 34 -2.06 11.80 -1.83
C ALA A 34 -2.31 10.60 -0.93
N LYS A 35 -1.25 9.92 -0.47
CA LYS A 35 -1.34 8.83 0.49
C LYS A 35 -1.95 9.29 1.81
N LYS A 36 -1.51 10.40 2.38
CA LYS A 36 -2.08 10.94 3.64
C LYS A 36 -3.59 11.09 3.50
N LEU A 37 -4.06 11.76 2.44
CA LEU A 37 -5.48 11.97 2.19
C LEU A 37 -6.27 10.65 2.04
N ALA A 38 -5.74 9.70 1.28
CA ALA A 38 -6.37 8.39 1.10
C ALA A 38 -6.44 7.59 2.41
N TYR A 39 -5.46 7.73 3.30
CA TYR A 39 -5.44 7.05 4.59
C TYR A 39 -6.42 7.67 5.61
N GLU A 40 -6.69 8.98 5.53
CA GLU A 40 -7.78 9.59 6.30
C GLU A 40 -9.14 9.02 5.89
N ASP A 41 -9.36 8.88 4.58
CA ASP A 41 -10.58 8.23 4.07
C ASP A 41 -10.66 6.77 4.52
N ARG A 42 -9.53 6.05 4.54
CA ARG A 42 -9.42 4.69 5.06
C ARG A 42 -9.85 4.62 6.53
N ALA A 43 -9.29 5.47 7.37
CA ALA A 43 -9.58 5.49 8.79
C ALA A 43 -11.07 5.73 9.06
N LYS A 44 -11.69 6.65 8.31
CA LYS A 44 -13.07 7.07 8.50
C LYS A 44 -14.10 6.10 7.93
N TYR A 45 -13.83 5.49 6.77
CA TYR A 45 -14.87 4.80 6.00
C TYR A 45 -14.69 3.28 5.91
N TYR A 46 -13.47 2.72 6.09
CA TYR A 46 -13.22 1.32 5.83
C TYR A 46 -13.65 0.43 6.98
N ALA A 47 -14.60 -0.45 6.68
CA ALA A 47 -15.14 -1.42 7.61
C ALA A 47 -15.83 -2.57 6.84
N ASP A 48 -16.33 -3.58 7.53
CA ASP A 48 -17.11 -4.67 6.92
C ASP A 48 -18.40 -4.12 6.30
N MET A 49 -18.52 -4.18 4.97
CA MET A 49 -19.65 -3.66 4.20
C MET A 49 -20.97 -4.38 4.48
N LYS A 50 -20.97 -5.52 5.19
CA LYS A 50 -22.20 -6.15 5.69
C LYS A 50 -22.81 -5.41 6.87
N PHE A 51 -22.02 -4.60 7.58
CA PHE A 51 -22.39 -3.89 8.79
C PHE A 51 -22.50 -2.37 8.62
N THR A 52 -21.89 -1.83 7.59
CA THR A 52 -21.91 -0.37 7.32
C THR A 52 -21.81 -0.08 5.84
N ASN A 53 -22.39 1.06 5.42
CA ASN A 53 -22.25 1.53 4.06
C ASN A 53 -20.88 2.19 3.88
N VAL A 54 -20.02 1.60 3.05
CA VAL A 54 -18.74 2.18 2.62
C VAL A 54 -18.95 2.81 1.23
N PRO A 55 -18.75 4.13 1.05
CA PRO A 55 -19.04 4.82 -0.21
C PRO A 55 -17.92 4.57 -1.24
N VAL A 56 -17.76 3.31 -1.67
CA VAL A 56 -16.64 2.87 -2.52
C VAL A 56 -16.62 3.63 -3.86
N LYS A 57 -17.79 3.81 -4.49
CA LYS A 57 -17.88 4.48 -5.80
C LYS A 57 -17.42 5.92 -5.73
N GLU A 58 -17.81 6.61 -4.67
CA GLU A 58 -17.44 7.99 -4.40
C GLU A 58 -15.94 8.10 -4.13
N LEU A 59 -15.41 7.26 -3.24
CA LEU A 59 -13.99 7.27 -2.84
C LEU A 59 -13.01 7.07 -4.01
N ILE A 60 -13.42 6.36 -5.06
CA ILE A 60 -12.61 6.13 -6.27
C ILE A 60 -13.08 6.96 -7.47
N SER A 61 -13.99 7.92 -7.27
CA SER A 61 -14.43 8.79 -8.36
C SER A 61 -13.39 9.87 -8.67
N LYS A 62 -13.39 10.30 -9.94
CA LYS A 62 -12.50 11.39 -10.39
C LYS A 62 -12.91 12.74 -9.78
N GLU A 63 -14.19 12.93 -9.56
CA GLU A 63 -14.77 14.12 -8.93
C GLU A 63 -14.28 14.27 -7.49
N TYR A 64 -14.37 13.20 -6.70
CA TYR A 64 -13.86 13.18 -5.33
C TYR A 64 -12.34 13.42 -5.29
N ALA A 65 -11.60 12.75 -6.16
CA ALA A 65 -10.16 12.95 -6.28
C ALA A 65 -9.78 14.40 -6.60
N LEU A 66 -10.57 15.12 -7.41
CA LEU A 66 -10.39 16.56 -7.67
C LEU A 66 -10.53 17.40 -6.41
N GLU A 67 -11.54 17.11 -5.59
CA GLU A 67 -11.74 17.85 -4.33
C GLU A 67 -10.62 17.58 -3.34
N ARG A 68 -10.18 16.31 -3.21
CA ARG A 68 -9.07 15.95 -2.33
C ARG A 68 -7.76 16.58 -2.79
N ASN A 69 -7.52 16.64 -4.10
CA ASN A 69 -6.31 17.24 -4.67
C ASN A 69 -6.13 18.72 -4.32
N LYS A 70 -7.23 19.48 -4.17
CA LYS A 70 -7.18 20.90 -3.74
C LYS A 70 -6.53 21.10 -2.37
N LEU A 71 -6.46 20.05 -1.56
CA LEU A 71 -5.85 20.08 -0.23
C LEU A 71 -4.31 19.88 -0.26
N ILE A 72 -3.77 19.45 -1.39
CA ILE A 72 -2.32 19.25 -1.57
C ILE A 72 -1.65 20.58 -1.85
N ASN A 73 -0.70 20.94 -0.99
CA ASN A 73 0.14 22.11 -1.20
C ASN A 73 1.49 21.67 -1.79
N LEU A 74 1.76 22.01 -3.06
CA LEU A 74 2.98 21.58 -3.78
C LEU A 74 4.30 22.11 -3.19
N LYS A 75 4.24 23.09 -2.27
CA LYS A 75 5.41 23.74 -1.68
C LYS A 75 5.60 23.44 -0.20
N LYS A 76 4.67 22.72 0.42
CA LYS A 76 4.71 22.44 1.86
C LYS A 76 3.97 21.17 2.20
N ALA A 77 4.65 20.28 2.94
CA ALA A 77 4.03 19.08 3.50
C ALA A 77 2.92 19.44 4.49
N GLY A 78 1.77 18.79 4.36
CA GLY A 78 0.67 18.92 5.31
C GLY A 78 1.02 18.27 6.66
N SER A 79 0.69 18.96 7.76
CA SER A 79 1.02 18.54 9.13
C SER A 79 -0.18 18.05 9.94
N VAL A 80 -1.39 18.22 9.45
CA VAL A 80 -2.60 17.82 10.18
C VAL A 80 -3.44 16.94 9.29
N TYR A 81 -3.28 15.69 9.50
CA TYR A 81 -4.18 14.61 9.17
C TYR A 81 -4.03 13.64 10.33
N ASP A 82 -5.09 13.18 10.91
CA ASP A 82 -5.08 12.49 12.21
C ASP A 82 -4.41 11.10 12.22
N SER A 83 -3.76 10.65 13.30
CA SER A 83 -2.63 9.69 13.40
C SER A 83 -2.90 8.22 13.74
N GLY A 84 -1.90 7.35 13.49
CA GLY A 84 -1.84 5.95 13.90
C GLY A 84 -0.46 5.42 14.29
N ILE A 85 -0.39 4.24 14.90
CA ILE A 85 0.78 3.58 15.50
C ILE A 85 1.55 2.69 14.49
N PHE A 86 2.84 2.44 14.77
CA PHE A 86 3.76 1.63 13.97
C PHE A 86 3.47 0.14 14.08
N GLU A 87 3.46 -0.56 12.94
CA GLU A 87 3.33 -2.00 12.91
C GLU A 87 4.27 -2.65 11.91
N ASN A 88 5.02 -3.65 12.35
CA ASN A 88 5.69 -4.62 11.50
C ASN A 88 4.75 -5.80 11.31
N GLY A 89 4.21 -5.98 10.10
CA GLY A 89 3.38 -7.12 9.74
C GLY A 89 4.21 -8.23 9.11
N ASP A 90 3.94 -9.48 9.45
CA ASP A 90 4.48 -10.65 8.78
C ASP A 90 3.43 -11.19 7.80
N THR A 91 3.78 -11.23 6.51
CA THR A 91 2.87 -11.56 5.42
C THR A 91 3.63 -12.28 4.32
N ILE A 92 3.00 -13.26 3.69
CA ILE A 92 3.52 -13.92 2.51
C ILE A 92 2.61 -13.66 1.31
N TYR A 93 3.21 -13.46 0.14
CA TYR A 93 2.50 -13.29 -1.12
C TYR A 93 3.00 -14.29 -2.17
N LEU A 94 2.05 -14.80 -2.96
CA LEU A 94 2.34 -15.72 -4.05
C LEU A 94 1.44 -15.36 -5.26
N THR A 95 1.97 -15.54 -6.47
CA THR A 95 1.20 -15.47 -7.70
C THR A 95 1.52 -16.66 -8.61
N VAL A 96 0.52 -17.16 -9.32
CA VAL A 96 0.62 -18.30 -10.24
C VAL A 96 -0.15 -17.98 -11.51
N ALA A 97 0.35 -18.46 -12.65
CA ALA A 97 -0.37 -18.43 -13.94
C ALA A 97 -0.26 -19.79 -14.63
N ASP A 98 -1.29 -20.19 -15.36
CA ASP A 98 -1.31 -21.42 -16.16
C ASP A 98 -1.30 -21.12 -17.67
N LYS A 99 -1.13 -22.18 -18.47
CA LYS A 99 -1.12 -22.09 -19.95
C LYS A 99 -2.42 -21.57 -20.58
N ASP A 100 -3.53 -21.63 -19.85
CA ASP A 100 -4.86 -21.23 -20.33
C ASP A 100 -5.16 -19.75 -20.01
N GLY A 101 -4.21 -19.03 -19.40
CA GLY A 101 -4.32 -17.61 -19.05
C GLY A 101 -4.97 -17.34 -17.71
N ASN A 102 -5.26 -18.38 -16.90
CA ASN A 102 -5.73 -18.18 -15.55
C ASN A 102 -4.57 -17.67 -14.68
N MET A 103 -4.87 -16.69 -13.83
CA MET A 103 -3.90 -16.15 -12.88
C MET A 103 -4.49 -16.11 -11.48
N VAL A 104 -3.69 -16.38 -10.47
CA VAL A 104 -4.04 -16.28 -9.05
C VAL A 104 -3.11 -15.30 -8.37
N SER A 105 -3.69 -14.35 -7.66
CA SER A 105 -3.01 -13.43 -6.75
C SER A 105 -3.41 -13.78 -5.33
N LEU A 106 -2.50 -14.36 -4.55
CA LEU A 106 -2.78 -14.90 -3.22
C LEU A 106 -1.90 -14.23 -2.17
N ILE A 107 -2.53 -13.77 -1.10
CA ILE A 107 -1.84 -13.23 0.07
C ILE A 107 -2.38 -13.88 1.34
N GLN A 108 -1.48 -14.18 2.26
CA GLN A 108 -1.84 -14.78 3.54
C GLN A 108 -0.98 -14.17 4.65
N SER A 109 -1.57 -13.97 5.83
CA SER A 109 -0.91 -13.26 6.91
C SER A 109 -1.56 -13.56 8.26
N ASN A 110 -0.74 -13.75 9.26
CA ASN A 110 -1.17 -13.72 10.66
C ASN A 110 -1.29 -12.29 11.21
N TYR A 111 -0.93 -11.30 10.43
CA TYR A 111 -0.78 -9.87 10.71
C TYR A 111 0.54 -9.57 11.43
N ARG A 112 0.68 -9.79 12.74
CA ARG A 112 1.95 -9.59 13.46
C ARG A 112 2.66 -10.92 13.68
N GLY A 113 3.86 -11.13 13.15
CA GLY A 113 4.73 -12.26 13.41
C GLY A 113 4.01 -13.60 13.61
N MET A 114 3.99 -14.07 14.85
CA MET A 114 3.31 -15.30 15.28
C MET A 114 1.78 -15.14 15.43
N GLY A 115 1.18 -14.05 14.97
CA GLY A 115 -0.23 -13.75 15.17
C GLY A 115 -0.58 -13.63 16.65
N SER A 116 -1.71 -14.20 17.06
CA SER A 116 -2.16 -14.21 18.46
C SER A 116 -1.31 -15.07 19.40
N GLY A 117 -0.38 -15.88 18.86
CA GLY A 117 0.34 -16.91 19.62
C GLY A 117 -0.53 -18.10 20.06
N MET A 118 -1.83 -18.08 19.76
CA MET A 118 -2.75 -19.16 20.14
C MET A 118 -2.81 -20.22 19.03
N VAL A 119 -2.60 -21.47 19.41
CA VAL A 119 -2.76 -22.64 18.54
C VAL A 119 -4.00 -23.41 19.00
N PRO A 120 -5.05 -23.54 18.16
CA PRO A 120 -6.21 -24.36 18.51
C PRO A 120 -5.80 -25.84 18.68
N PRO A 121 -6.37 -26.54 19.65
CA PRO A 121 -6.07 -27.95 19.85
C PRO A 121 -6.25 -28.77 18.56
N ASN A 122 -5.24 -29.60 18.24
CA ASN A 122 -5.24 -30.54 17.10
C ASN A 122 -5.24 -29.90 15.69
N LEU A 123 -5.05 -28.59 15.53
CA LEU A 123 -5.06 -27.95 14.20
C LEU A 123 -3.68 -27.63 13.65
N GLY A 124 -2.64 -27.49 14.50
CA GLY A 124 -1.24 -27.32 14.07
C GLY A 124 -0.92 -25.98 13.38
N PHE A 125 -1.78 -24.96 13.53
CA PHE A 125 -1.54 -23.60 13.03
C PHE A 125 -1.90 -22.54 14.07
N MET A 126 -1.29 -21.36 13.98
CA MET A 126 -1.62 -20.22 14.83
C MET A 126 -2.76 -19.38 14.27
N LEU A 127 -3.58 -18.84 15.17
CA LEU A 127 -4.62 -17.88 14.81
C LEU A 127 -3.99 -16.50 14.55
N GLN A 128 -4.48 -15.82 13.54
CA GLN A 128 -4.13 -14.45 13.26
C GLN A 128 -4.65 -13.50 14.36
N ASP A 129 -4.05 -12.32 14.52
CA ASP A 129 -4.37 -11.35 15.57
C ASP A 129 -5.09 -10.09 15.07
N ARG A 130 -5.71 -10.11 13.88
CA ARG A 130 -6.40 -8.95 13.29
C ARG A 130 -7.61 -8.47 14.09
N GLY A 131 -8.04 -9.19 15.13
CA GLY A 131 -9.05 -8.71 16.06
C GLY A 131 -8.68 -7.40 16.73
N GLU A 132 -7.39 -7.11 16.91
CA GLU A 132 -6.89 -5.83 17.44
C GLU A 132 -7.18 -4.64 16.52
N MET A 133 -7.46 -4.88 15.25
CA MET A 133 -7.80 -3.84 14.27
C MET A 133 -9.24 -3.32 14.36
N PHE A 134 -10.05 -3.82 15.29
CA PHE A 134 -11.33 -3.19 15.59
C PHE A 134 -11.15 -1.90 16.40
N SER A 135 -12.06 -0.95 16.18
CA SER A 135 -12.23 0.16 17.10
C SER A 135 -13.04 -0.28 18.34
N LEU A 136 -12.61 0.18 19.52
CA LEU A 136 -13.36 -0.01 20.75
C LEU A 136 -14.46 1.06 20.95
N ASP A 137 -14.46 2.13 20.14
CA ASP A 137 -15.56 3.09 20.12
C ASP A 137 -16.79 2.45 19.45
N PRO A 138 -17.92 2.27 20.18
CA PRO A 138 -19.12 1.65 19.63
C PRO A 138 -19.75 2.45 18.48
N ASN A 139 -19.45 3.73 18.34
CA ASN A 139 -19.94 4.59 17.28
C ASN A 139 -19.06 4.57 16.03
N HIS A 140 -17.88 3.98 16.12
CA HIS A 140 -16.98 3.88 14.97
C HIS A 140 -17.50 2.85 13.95
N ARG A 141 -17.32 3.13 12.65
CA ARG A 141 -17.76 2.21 11.57
C ARG A 141 -17.14 0.83 11.70
N ASN A 142 -15.89 0.74 12.13
CA ASN A 142 -15.14 -0.49 12.37
C ASN A 142 -15.18 -0.94 13.84
N SER A 143 -16.25 -0.62 14.59
CA SER A 143 -16.43 -1.06 15.98
C SER A 143 -16.50 -2.57 16.08
N LEU A 144 -16.03 -3.12 17.21
CA LEU A 144 -16.10 -4.55 17.52
C LEU A 144 -17.57 -5.01 17.65
N GLN A 145 -17.95 -5.98 16.83
CA GLN A 145 -19.30 -6.60 16.87
C GLN A 145 -19.22 -8.08 16.54
N GLY A 146 -20.13 -8.89 17.11
CA GLY A 146 -20.21 -10.31 16.80
C GLY A 146 -20.48 -10.58 15.31
N GLY A 147 -19.73 -11.51 14.71
CA GLY A 147 -19.85 -11.87 13.29
C GLY A 147 -19.26 -10.86 12.28
N LYS A 148 -18.76 -9.72 12.75
CA LYS A 148 -18.14 -8.70 11.91
C LYS A 148 -16.66 -9.01 11.68
N ARG A 149 -16.17 -8.77 10.45
CA ARG A 149 -14.76 -8.86 10.12
C ARG A 149 -14.04 -7.57 10.51
N PRO A 150 -12.86 -7.65 11.14
CA PRO A 150 -12.04 -6.47 11.41
C PRO A 150 -11.52 -5.87 10.11
N PHE A 151 -11.08 -4.61 10.16
CA PHE A 151 -10.24 -4.05 9.11
C PHE A 151 -8.99 -4.95 8.89
N HIS A 152 -8.51 -5.04 7.68
CA HIS A 152 -7.31 -5.80 7.33
C HIS A 152 -6.42 -5.06 6.33
N THR A 153 -5.13 -5.42 6.28
CA THR A 153 -4.11 -4.79 5.45
C THR A 153 -3.69 -5.64 4.25
N ILE A 154 -4.23 -6.85 4.07
CA ILE A 154 -3.84 -7.76 2.98
C ILE A 154 -4.53 -7.36 1.68
N ILE A 155 -3.74 -7.18 0.62
CA ILE A 155 -4.19 -6.65 -0.67
C ILE A 155 -3.55 -7.45 -1.81
N PRO A 156 -4.11 -8.60 -2.22
CA PRO A 156 -3.70 -9.22 -3.47
C PRO A 156 -4.17 -8.33 -4.63
N ALA A 157 -3.32 -8.08 -5.62
CA ALA A 157 -3.60 -7.12 -6.67
C ALA A 157 -3.60 -7.75 -8.07
N PHE A 158 -4.34 -7.13 -8.96
CA PHE A 158 -4.48 -7.53 -10.34
C PHE A 158 -4.62 -6.31 -11.25
N ILE A 159 -3.94 -6.31 -12.39
CA ILE A 159 -4.13 -5.31 -13.44
C ILE A 159 -4.71 -6.03 -14.66
N THR A 160 -5.80 -5.49 -15.19
CA THR A 160 -6.36 -5.90 -16.47
C THR A 160 -6.07 -4.85 -17.53
N LYS A 161 -5.86 -5.30 -18.77
CA LYS A 161 -5.73 -4.43 -19.94
C LYS A 161 -6.69 -4.91 -21.02
N ASP A 162 -7.52 -4.02 -21.52
CA ASP A 162 -8.54 -4.34 -22.55
C ASP A 162 -9.44 -5.52 -22.15
N GLY A 163 -9.83 -5.56 -20.87
CA GLY A 163 -10.68 -6.60 -20.30
C GLY A 163 -10.00 -7.96 -20.08
N LYS A 164 -8.69 -8.09 -20.31
CA LYS A 164 -7.91 -9.32 -20.16
C LYS A 164 -6.93 -9.22 -19.00
N PRO A 165 -6.58 -10.36 -18.35
CA PRO A 165 -5.51 -10.41 -17.38
C PRO A 165 -4.21 -9.87 -17.97
N PHE A 166 -3.54 -8.96 -17.23
CA PHE A 166 -2.28 -8.37 -17.68
C PHE A 166 -1.17 -8.60 -16.64
N ILE A 167 -1.37 -8.20 -15.39
CA ILE A 167 -0.39 -8.40 -14.32
C ILE A 167 -1.12 -8.90 -13.07
N SER A 168 -0.66 -10.02 -12.51
CA SER A 168 -0.97 -10.46 -11.15
C SER A 168 0.22 -10.14 -10.27
N PHE A 169 0.03 -9.34 -9.21
CA PHE A 169 1.13 -8.89 -8.36
C PHE A 169 0.70 -8.63 -6.92
N GLY A 170 1.67 -8.56 -6.04
CA GLY A 170 1.47 -8.14 -4.67
C GLY A 170 2.76 -7.71 -4.01
N LEU A 171 2.59 -6.95 -2.94
CA LEU A 171 3.68 -6.47 -2.11
C LEU A 171 3.24 -6.62 -0.65
N MET A 172 3.89 -7.52 0.09
CA MET A 172 3.66 -7.68 1.53
C MET A 172 4.24 -6.53 2.32
N GLY A 173 3.87 -6.37 3.61
CA GLY A 173 4.48 -5.36 4.49
C GLY A 173 3.48 -4.53 5.31
N GLY A 174 2.34 -5.08 5.71
CA GLY A 174 1.34 -4.39 6.53
C GLY A 174 0.83 -3.12 5.84
N ALA A 175 0.91 -1.97 6.51
CA ALA A 175 0.49 -0.67 5.98
C ALA A 175 1.37 -0.14 4.81
N MET A 176 2.48 -0.82 4.48
CA MET A 176 3.24 -0.55 3.25
C MET A 176 2.52 -1.07 2.01
N GLN A 177 1.64 -2.07 2.12
CA GLN A 177 1.03 -2.70 0.95
C GLN A 177 0.37 -1.70 -0.02
N PRO A 178 -0.56 -0.81 0.40
CA PRO A 178 -1.14 0.16 -0.52
C PRO A 178 -0.10 1.09 -1.14
N GLN A 179 0.81 1.63 -0.34
CA GLN A 179 1.86 2.54 -0.79
C GLN A 179 2.82 1.86 -1.79
N GLY A 180 3.23 0.63 -1.49
CA GLY A 180 4.10 -0.13 -2.37
C GLY A 180 3.41 -0.55 -3.66
N HIS A 181 2.14 -0.97 -3.62
CA HIS A 181 1.36 -1.26 -4.83
C HIS A 181 1.28 -0.04 -5.75
N ALA A 182 0.97 1.14 -5.20
CA ALA A 182 0.90 2.37 -5.98
C ALA A 182 2.27 2.73 -6.59
N GLN A 183 3.37 2.60 -5.84
CA GLN A 183 4.73 2.80 -6.36
C GLN A 183 5.05 1.82 -7.50
N ILE A 184 4.72 0.53 -7.38
CA ILE A 184 4.92 -0.47 -8.44
C ILE A 184 4.12 -0.10 -9.70
N VAL A 185 2.85 0.28 -9.56
CA VAL A 185 2.02 0.68 -10.71
C VAL A 185 2.61 1.90 -11.40
N VAL A 186 3.02 2.92 -10.65
CA VAL A 186 3.70 4.12 -11.18
C VAL A 186 4.99 3.75 -11.91
N ASN A 187 5.81 2.89 -11.31
CA ASN A 187 7.07 2.46 -11.91
C ASN A 187 6.85 1.80 -13.28
N ILE A 188 5.85 0.93 -13.40
CA ILE A 188 5.54 0.23 -14.64
C ILE A 188 4.85 1.16 -15.65
N ILE A 189 3.83 1.92 -15.22
CA ILE A 189 2.95 2.65 -16.13
C ILE A 189 3.51 4.03 -16.50
N ASP A 190 4.03 4.80 -15.54
CA ASP A 190 4.52 6.15 -15.79
C ASP A 190 6.01 6.16 -16.16
N PHE A 191 6.85 5.50 -15.37
CA PHE A 191 8.30 5.47 -15.60
C PHE A 191 8.76 4.37 -16.57
N LYS A 192 7.83 3.52 -17.06
CA LYS A 192 8.09 2.48 -18.09
C LYS A 192 9.16 1.45 -17.69
N LEU A 193 9.37 1.25 -16.40
CA LEU A 193 10.28 0.21 -15.93
C LEU A 193 9.75 -1.18 -16.28
N ASN A 194 10.63 -2.12 -16.54
CA ASN A 194 10.23 -3.51 -16.68
C ASN A 194 9.79 -4.11 -15.33
N LEU A 195 9.24 -5.32 -15.36
CA LEU A 195 8.62 -5.93 -14.17
C LEU A 195 9.58 -6.10 -13.00
N GLN A 196 10.85 -6.48 -13.28
CA GLN A 196 11.88 -6.65 -12.24
C GLN A 196 12.40 -5.28 -11.76
N GLU A 197 12.72 -4.37 -12.67
CA GLU A 197 13.17 -3.02 -12.32
C GLU A 197 12.16 -2.28 -11.46
N ALA A 198 10.85 -2.43 -11.77
CA ALA A 198 9.79 -1.83 -10.97
C ALA A 198 9.79 -2.32 -9.52
N GLY A 199 10.11 -3.60 -9.32
CA GLY A 199 10.28 -4.21 -8.01
C GLY A 199 11.54 -3.74 -7.29
N ASP A 200 12.67 -3.67 -7.99
CA ASP A 200 13.98 -3.33 -7.41
C ASP A 200 14.23 -1.83 -7.26
N ALA A 201 13.40 -0.97 -7.86
CA ALA A 201 13.51 0.48 -7.71
C ALA A 201 13.50 0.89 -6.23
N PRO A 202 14.27 1.93 -5.83
CA PRO A 202 14.26 2.44 -4.48
C PRO A 202 12.86 2.84 -4.03
N ARG A 203 12.48 2.45 -2.81
CA ARG A 203 11.18 2.74 -2.23
C ARG A 203 11.26 3.77 -1.11
N PHE A 204 10.14 4.39 -0.89
CA PHE A 204 9.89 5.21 0.29
C PHE A 204 8.59 4.77 0.97
N ARG A 205 8.48 5.06 2.26
CA ARG A 205 7.29 4.74 3.06
C ARG A 205 6.95 5.90 4.00
N HIS A 206 5.73 6.35 3.95
CA HIS A 206 5.20 7.29 4.94
C HIS A 206 4.58 6.53 6.11
N PHE A 207 4.98 6.90 7.31
CA PHE A 207 4.46 6.40 8.58
C PHE A 207 3.64 7.48 9.28
N GLY A 208 2.76 7.05 10.17
CA GLY A 208 1.79 7.93 10.82
C GLY A 208 0.68 8.30 9.84
N SER A 209 -0.49 7.81 10.11
CA SER A 209 -1.75 8.14 9.45
C SER A 209 -2.84 7.66 10.36
N SER A 210 -4.01 8.24 10.27
CA SER A 210 -5.17 7.75 11.00
C SER A 210 -5.47 6.31 10.66
N GLU A 211 -5.94 5.55 11.65
CA GLU A 211 -6.20 4.12 11.54
C GLU A 211 -7.70 3.80 11.75
N PRO A 212 -8.21 2.74 11.12
CA PRO A 212 -9.58 2.29 11.33
C PRO A 212 -9.89 1.79 12.75
N THR A 213 -8.89 1.78 13.64
CA THR A 213 -9.02 1.54 15.08
C THR A 213 -9.58 2.75 15.82
N GLY A 214 -9.61 3.92 15.19
CA GLY A 214 -10.01 5.20 15.78
C GLY A 214 -8.84 6.08 16.20
N GLU A 215 -7.61 5.66 15.95
CA GLU A 215 -6.42 6.49 16.20
C GLU A 215 -6.29 7.59 15.15
N ILE A 216 -5.85 8.77 15.59
CA ILE A 216 -5.84 10.02 14.82
C ILE A 216 -4.41 10.57 14.69
N MET A 217 -3.95 10.94 13.48
CA MET A 217 -2.63 11.55 13.22
C MET A 217 -2.62 13.03 13.63
N LEU A 218 -1.58 13.49 14.37
CA LEU A 218 -1.49 14.86 14.88
C LEU A 218 -0.28 15.65 14.35
N ASP A 219 0.71 15.00 13.76
CA ASP A 219 2.01 15.60 13.43
C ASP A 219 2.45 15.46 11.97
N GLY A 220 1.58 14.94 11.10
CA GLY A 220 1.90 14.70 9.70
C GLY A 220 2.77 13.47 9.45
N GLY A 221 3.15 12.72 10.50
CA GLY A 221 3.97 11.52 10.42
C GLY A 221 5.39 11.78 9.94
N PHE A 222 6.02 10.76 9.36
CA PHE A 222 7.37 10.86 8.82
C PHE A 222 7.59 9.97 7.59
N LEU A 223 8.53 10.35 6.75
CA LEU A 223 9.03 9.55 5.62
C LEU A 223 10.27 8.75 6.02
N SER A 224 10.28 7.48 5.65
CA SER A 224 11.46 6.62 5.59
C SER A 224 11.82 6.40 4.12
N LEU A 225 13.10 6.52 3.77
CA LEU A 225 13.61 6.44 2.42
C LEU A 225 14.74 5.41 2.37
N GLU A 226 14.74 4.53 1.37
CA GLU A 226 15.89 3.64 1.14
C GLU A 226 17.17 4.43 0.84
N SER A 227 18.34 3.85 1.16
CA SER A 227 19.66 4.50 1.00
C SER A 227 19.94 4.95 -0.43
N ARG A 228 19.41 4.25 -1.42
CA ARG A 228 19.55 4.59 -2.85
C ARG A 228 18.83 5.88 -3.29
N ILE A 229 17.99 6.46 -2.44
CA ILE A 229 17.44 7.82 -2.64
C ILE A 229 18.46 8.81 -2.06
N ASN A 230 19.06 9.62 -2.92
CA ASN A 230 20.23 10.43 -2.60
C ASN A 230 19.93 11.59 -1.64
N ASP A 231 20.99 12.18 -1.06
CA ASP A 231 20.88 13.24 -0.07
C ASP A 231 20.31 14.55 -0.63
N GLN A 232 20.46 14.82 -1.92
CA GLN A 232 19.86 16.00 -2.55
C GLN A 232 18.34 15.92 -2.43
N ILE A 233 17.75 14.78 -2.82
CA ILE A 233 16.30 14.54 -2.71
C ILE A 233 15.83 14.62 -1.26
N ARG A 234 16.60 14.05 -0.32
CA ARG A 234 16.30 14.13 1.12
C ARG A 234 16.25 15.57 1.59
N ASN A 235 17.23 16.39 1.20
CA ASN A 235 17.30 17.81 1.56
C ASN A 235 16.14 18.62 0.95
N GLU A 236 15.73 18.30 -0.25
CA GLU A 236 14.57 18.93 -0.90
C GLU A 236 13.26 18.59 -0.16
N LEU A 237 13.08 17.33 0.24
CA LEU A 237 11.92 16.90 1.05
C LEU A 237 11.89 17.56 2.42
N LEU A 238 13.04 17.73 3.09
CA LEU A 238 13.13 18.48 4.34
C LEU A 238 12.73 19.96 4.14
N LYS A 239 13.14 20.60 3.04
CA LYS A 239 12.73 21.97 2.72
C LYS A 239 11.22 22.09 2.46
N LEU A 240 10.60 21.07 1.92
CA LEU A 240 9.15 20.98 1.77
C LEU A 240 8.42 20.73 3.11
N GLY A 241 9.16 20.52 4.21
CA GLY A 241 8.60 20.32 5.55
C GLY A 241 8.27 18.88 5.90
N HIS A 242 8.72 17.90 5.11
CA HIS A 242 8.61 16.50 5.51
C HIS A 242 9.54 16.19 6.67
N ASN A 243 9.03 15.45 7.65
CA ASN A 243 9.87 14.85 8.69
C ASN A 243 10.50 13.57 8.14
N LEU A 244 11.81 13.48 8.13
CA LEU A 244 12.54 12.30 7.68
C LEU A 244 13.13 11.55 8.88
N LYS A 245 12.87 10.26 8.98
CA LYS A 245 13.60 9.37 9.91
C LYS A 245 14.63 8.58 9.11
N GLY A 246 15.90 8.91 9.37
CA GLY A 246 17.10 8.16 8.99
C GLY A 246 17.11 7.44 7.64
N VAL A 247 18.26 6.94 7.24
CA VAL A 247 18.36 5.93 6.18
C VAL A 247 17.99 4.59 6.80
N ASN A 248 17.03 3.92 6.22
CA ASN A 248 16.62 2.61 6.71
C ASN A 248 16.55 1.61 5.54
N ASP A 249 17.46 0.66 5.52
CA ASP A 249 17.48 -0.47 4.59
C ASP A 249 17.08 -1.78 5.29
N GLU A 250 16.40 -1.71 6.43
CA GLU A 250 15.92 -2.90 7.14
C GLU A 250 15.00 -3.75 6.24
N LYS A 251 15.33 -5.02 6.18
CA LYS A 251 14.51 -6.03 5.51
C LYS A 251 13.09 -6.03 6.12
N GLY A 252 12.10 -5.76 5.29
CA GLY A 252 10.70 -5.76 5.70
C GLY A 252 10.02 -4.40 5.79
N VAL A 253 10.75 -3.32 5.98
CA VAL A 253 10.18 -1.96 6.07
C VAL A 253 9.46 -1.56 4.79
N TYR A 254 10.05 -1.86 3.64
CA TYR A 254 9.54 -1.48 2.31
C TYR A 254 8.79 -2.61 1.59
N GLY A 255 8.45 -3.67 2.32
CA GLY A 255 7.71 -4.80 1.78
C GLY A 255 8.54 -5.75 0.94
N GLY A 256 7.85 -6.64 0.23
CA GLY A 256 8.44 -7.61 -0.68
C GLY A 256 7.51 -7.87 -1.86
N TYR A 257 7.97 -7.62 -3.09
CA TYR A 257 7.18 -7.67 -4.32
C TYR A 257 7.41 -8.96 -5.09
N GLN A 258 6.30 -9.51 -5.61
CA GLN A 258 6.27 -10.63 -6.56
C GLN A 258 5.26 -10.32 -7.65
N ALA A 259 5.52 -10.71 -8.89
CA ALA A 259 4.58 -10.50 -9.99
C ALA A 259 4.73 -11.51 -11.12
N ILE A 260 3.61 -11.71 -11.83
CA ILE A 260 3.58 -12.35 -13.17
C ILE A 260 2.86 -11.40 -14.12
N MET A 261 3.48 -11.13 -15.27
CA MET A 261 2.88 -10.35 -16.38
C MET A 261 2.69 -11.25 -17.58
N LEU A 262 1.53 -11.17 -18.23
CA LEU A 262 1.29 -11.77 -19.54
C LEU A 262 1.40 -10.67 -20.61
N LYS A 263 2.39 -10.80 -21.49
CA LYS A 263 2.59 -9.87 -22.61
C LYS A 263 2.96 -10.64 -23.86
N ASP A 264 2.24 -10.39 -24.94
CA ASP A 264 2.47 -10.99 -26.27
C ASP A 264 2.52 -12.53 -26.24
N GLY A 265 1.67 -13.15 -25.38
CA GLY A 265 1.60 -14.61 -25.22
C GLY A 265 2.71 -15.21 -24.37
N VAL A 266 3.58 -14.39 -23.76
CA VAL A 266 4.70 -14.82 -22.93
C VAL A 266 4.48 -14.37 -21.48
N TYR A 267 4.76 -15.26 -20.53
CA TYR A 267 4.79 -14.94 -19.10
C TYR A 267 6.15 -14.42 -18.66
N TYR A 268 6.15 -13.29 -17.98
CA TYR A 268 7.30 -12.69 -17.33
C TYR A 268 7.10 -12.77 -15.82
N GLY A 269 8.01 -13.46 -15.11
CA GLY A 269 8.01 -13.50 -13.65
C GLY A 269 9.00 -12.50 -13.07
N ALA A 270 8.67 -11.90 -11.93
CA ALA A 270 9.58 -11.06 -11.16
C ALA A 270 9.49 -11.37 -9.67
N SER A 271 10.65 -11.41 -9.04
CA SER A 271 10.83 -11.52 -7.59
C SER A 271 11.90 -10.52 -7.17
N GLU A 272 11.53 -9.57 -6.32
CA GLU A 272 12.43 -8.48 -5.94
C GLU A 272 13.54 -8.92 -4.96
N SER A 273 14.62 -8.13 -4.87
CA SER A 273 15.84 -8.46 -4.14
C SER A 273 15.77 -8.30 -2.61
N ARG A 274 14.71 -7.68 -2.05
CA ARG A 274 14.61 -7.44 -0.58
C ARG A 274 14.21 -8.67 0.22
N LYS A 275 13.67 -9.69 -0.44
CA LYS A 275 13.17 -10.93 0.18
C LYS A 275 13.71 -12.15 -0.55
N ASP A 276 13.67 -13.29 0.14
CA ASP A 276 14.05 -14.59 -0.43
C ASP A 276 12.88 -15.15 -1.27
N GLY A 277 12.51 -14.39 -2.31
CA GLY A 277 11.51 -14.81 -3.27
C GLY A 277 12.13 -15.51 -4.47
N HIS A 278 11.31 -16.24 -5.23
CA HIS A 278 11.73 -16.91 -6.45
C HIS A 278 10.66 -16.84 -7.52
N ALA A 279 11.06 -16.58 -8.76
CA ALA A 279 10.22 -16.72 -9.95
C ALA A 279 10.71 -17.92 -10.78
N SER A 280 9.83 -18.87 -11.07
CA SER A 280 10.14 -19.99 -11.92
C SER A 280 9.02 -20.31 -12.89
N GLY A 281 9.36 -20.91 -14.03
CA GLY A 281 8.43 -21.39 -15.05
C GLY A 281 8.92 -22.73 -15.61
N TYR A 282 7.98 -23.47 -16.21
CA TYR A 282 8.24 -24.77 -16.82
C TYR A 282 7.34 -25.00 -18.03
#